data_087cd2bf12b099b9e46b4b478b91ebfb
#
_entry.id   087cd2bf12b099b9e46b4b478b91ebfb
#
_cell.length_a   1.000
_cell.length_b   1.000
_cell.length_c   1.000
_cell.angle_alpha   90.00
_cell.angle_beta   90.00
_cell.angle_gamma   90.00
#
_symmetry.space_group_name_H-M   'P 1'
#
loop_
_entity.id
_entity.type
_entity.pdbx_description
1 polymer ?
#
loop_
_entity_poly.entity_id
_entity_poly.type
_entity_poly.pdbx_seq_one_letter_code
_entity_poly.pdbx_strand_id
1 'polypeptide(L)'
;MNSSSELLRRNRQAIIDVLGRHGVKDVRVFGSVARGDDEPDSDIDLLVELHGERSSGGELLDVLELSELLSALVGTRVDVVTARSLRSDVRELALAEAVPL
;
A
#
# COMPACT_ATOMS: atom_id res chain seq x y z
N MET A 1 -16.01 16.09 -2.05
CA MET A 1 -14.82 15.44 -1.47
C MET A 1 -14.34 14.32 -2.38
N ASN A 2 -13.04 14.15 -2.48
CA ASN A 2 -12.47 13.10 -3.32
C ASN A 2 -12.51 11.76 -2.59
N SER A 3 -12.87 10.68 -3.32
CA SER A 3 -12.77 9.34 -2.80
C SER A 3 -11.30 8.93 -2.65
N SER A 4 -11.05 7.90 -1.88
CA SER A 4 -9.68 7.36 -1.74
C SER A 4 -9.16 6.82 -3.07
N SER A 5 -10.01 6.21 -3.89
CA SER A 5 -9.66 5.78 -5.24
C SER A 5 -9.19 6.96 -6.10
N GLU A 6 -9.88 8.08 -6.01
CA GLU A 6 -9.52 9.26 -6.78
C GLU A 6 -8.21 9.87 -6.31
N LEU A 7 -7.99 9.94 -5.00
CA LEU A 7 -6.72 10.41 -4.43
C LEU A 7 -5.56 9.50 -4.85
N LEU A 8 -5.79 8.20 -4.87
CA LEU A 8 -4.78 7.25 -5.32
C LEU A 8 -4.43 7.48 -6.79
N ARG A 9 -5.44 7.64 -7.63
CA ARG A 9 -5.24 7.88 -9.06
C ARG A 9 -4.45 9.14 -9.33
N ARG A 10 -4.79 10.23 -8.64
CA ARG A 10 -4.11 11.52 -8.78
C ARG A 10 -2.63 11.45 -8.38
N ASN A 11 -2.32 10.65 -7.38
CA ASN A 11 -0.98 10.55 -6.82
C ASN A 11 -0.23 9.31 -7.27
N ARG A 12 -0.78 8.57 -8.22
CA ARG A 12 -0.25 7.27 -8.65
C ARG A 12 1.24 7.32 -8.99
N GLN A 13 1.63 8.25 -9.85
CA GLN A 13 3.01 8.33 -10.30
C GLN A 13 3.95 8.73 -9.15
N ALA A 14 3.52 9.66 -8.32
CA ALA A 14 4.31 10.09 -7.16
C ALA A 14 4.50 8.93 -6.18
N ILE A 15 3.46 8.13 -5.97
CA ILE A 15 3.53 6.94 -5.11
C ILE A 15 4.54 5.93 -5.69
N ILE A 16 4.43 5.64 -6.98
CA ILE A 16 5.34 4.72 -7.66
C ILE A 16 6.79 5.19 -7.53
N ASP A 17 7.03 6.49 -7.71
CA ASP A 17 8.37 7.06 -7.62
C ASP A 17 8.95 6.93 -6.20
N VAL A 18 8.15 7.24 -5.18
CA VAL A 18 8.58 7.09 -3.78
C VAL A 18 8.90 5.64 -3.46
N LEU A 19 7.99 4.71 -3.82
CA LEU A 19 8.19 3.30 -3.55
C LEU A 19 9.43 2.77 -4.27
N GLY A 20 9.65 3.16 -5.52
CA GLY A 20 10.82 2.75 -6.28
C GLY A 20 12.12 3.19 -5.63
N ARG A 21 12.17 4.42 -5.09
CA ARG A 21 13.34 4.93 -4.39
C ARG A 21 13.63 4.20 -3.08
N HIS A 22 12.62 3.58 -2.49
CA HIS A 22 12.75 2.83 -1.23
C HIS A 22 12.90 1.32 -1.44
N GLY A 23 13.18 0.88 -2.66
CA GLY A 23 13.47 -0.52 -2.94
C GLY A 23 12.25 -1.42 -3.03
N VAL A 24 11.10 -0.87 -3.37
CA VAL A 24 9.89 -1.65 -3.60
C VAL A 24 9.91 -2.22 -5.01
N LYS A 25 9.78 -3.53 -5.12
CA LYS A 25 9.83 -4.29 -6.38
C LYS A 25 8.47 -4.35 -7.05
N ASP A 26 7.40 -4.48 -6.27
CA ASP A 26 6.05 -4.63 -6.78
C ASP A 26 5.07 -4.00 -5.80
N VAL A 27 4.01 -3.42 -6.33
CA VAL A 27 2.96 -2.79 -5.51
C VAL A 27 1.59 -3.09 -6.10
N ARG A 28 0.67 -3.48 -5.22
CA ARG A 28 -0.71 -3.77 -5.56
C ARG A 28 -1.63 -3.07 -4.58
N VAL A 29 -2.84 -2.82 -5.01
CA VAL A 29 -3.90 -2.24 -4.16
C VAL A 29 -4.84 -3.35 -3.74
N PHE A 30 -5.22 -3.38 -2.47
CA PHE A 30 -6.23 -4.31 -1.99
C PHE A 30 -7.20 -3.57 -1.05
N GLY A 31 -8.16 -4.29 -0.48
CA GLY A 31 -9.14 -3.69 0.41
C GLY A 31 -10.23 -2.92 -0.32
N SER A 32 -10.83 -1.94 0.35
CA SER A 32 -12.00 -1.22 -0.17
C SER A 32 -11.74 -0.50 -1.50
N VAL A 33 -10.56 0.08 -1.66
CA VAL A 33 -10.20 0.75 -2.91
C VAL A 33 -10.15 -0.23 -4.07
N ALA A 34 -9.55 -1.41 -3.86
CA ALA A 34 -9.48 -2.45 -4.89
C ALA A 34 -10.87 -2.99 -5.26
N ARG A 35 -11.75 -3.11 -4.26
CA ARG A 35 -13.12 -3.57 -4.49
C ARG A 35 -14.04 -2.51 -5.12
N GLY A 36 -13.62 -1.25 -5.08
CA GLY A 36 -14.43 -0.16 -5.61
C GLY A 36 -15.54 0.32 -4.67
N ASP A 37 -15.47 -0.04 -3.38
CA ASP A 37 -16.46 0.36 -2.39
C ASP A 37 -15.90 1.36 -1.36
N ASP A 38 -14.84 2.06 -1.73
CA ASP A 38 -14.22 3.06 -0.86
C ASP A 38 -15.08 4.31 -0.72
N GLU A 39 -15.00 4.90 0.48
CA GLU A 39 -15.62 6.18 0.81
C GLU A 39 -14.55 7.27 0.91
N PRO A 40 -14.92 8.56 1.04
CA PRO A 40 -13.93 9.64 1.05
C PRO A 40 -12.85 9.53 2.11
N ASP A 41 -13.14 8.88 3.24
CA ASP A 41 -12.18 8.70 4.33
C ASP A 41 -11.70 7.25 4.47
N SER A 42 -11.93 6.41 3.47
CA SER A 42 -11.42 5.04 3.48
C SER A 42 -9.91 5.01 3.41
N ASP A 43 -9.30 4.06 4.12
CA ASP A 43 -7.85 3.84 4.03
C ASP A 43 -7.49 3.26 2.67
N ILE A 44 -6.30 3.59 2.20
CA ILE A 44 -5.73 2.98 1.00
C ILE A 44 -4.78 1.88 1.46
N ASP A 45 -5.06 0.65 1.05
CA ASP A 45 -4.26 -0.52 1.44
C ASP A 45 -3.35 -0.93 0.28
N LEU A 46 -2.05 -0.87 0.51
CA LEU A 46 -1.05 -1.25 -0.50
C LEU A 46 -0.28 -2.47 -0.04
N LEU A 47 -0.21 -3.45 -0.93
CA LEU A 47 0.58 -4.67 -0.72
C LEU A 47 1.85 -4.54 -1.54
N VAL A 48 3.00 -4.56 -0.88
CA VAL A 48 4.29 -4.35 -1.54
C VAL A 48 5.18 -5.57 -1.40
N GLU A 49 6.09 -5.72 -2.37
CA GLU A 49 7.18 -6.67 -2.32
C GLU A 49 8.48 -5.89 -2.33
N LEU A 50 9.36 -6.16 -1.39
CA LEU A 50 10.61 -5.43 -1.24
C LEU A 50 11.75 -6.16 -1.94
N HIS A 51 12.70 -5.40 -2.51
CA HIS A 51 13.94 -5.97 -3.05
C HIS A 51 14.85 -6.45 -1.93
N GLY A 52 15.51 -7.58 -2.17
CA GLY A 52 16.52 -8.11 -1.27
C GLY A 52 15.95 -8.73 0.00
N GLU A 53 16.86 -9.22 0.82
CA GLU A 53 16.51 -9.81 2.11
C GLU A 53 16.64 -8.75 3.21
N ARG A 54 15.64 -8.72 4.07
CA ARG A 54 15.64 -7.84 5.24
C ARG A 54 15.28 -8.65 6.46
N SER A 55 15.83 -8.25 7.61
CA SER A 55 15.38 -8.80 8.88
C SER A 55 13.91 -8.39 9.11
N SER A 56 13.17 -9.15 9.91
CA SER A 56 11.78 -8.85 10.21
C SER A 56 11.61 -7.43 10.77
N GLY A 57 12.54 -6.99 11.62
CA GLY A 57 12.51 -5.64 12.17
C GLY A 57 12.77 -4.57 11.13
N GLY A 58 13.70 -4.81 10.21
CA GLY A 58 13.99 -3.87 9.13
C GLY A 58 12.82 -3.72 8.17
N GLU A 59 12.17 -4.82 7.83
CA GLU A 59 10.97 -4.78 6.97
C GLU A 59 9.85 -3.99 7.63
N LEU A 60 9.60 -4.23 8.92
CA LEU A 60 8.56 -3.51 9.64
C LEU A 60 8.82 -2.01 9.66
N LEU A 61 10.07 -1.60 9.93
CA LEU A 61 10.44 -0.19 9.92
C LEU A 61 10.25 0.43 8.54
N ASP A 62 10.62 -0.27 7.48
CA ASP A 62 10.46 0.21 6.11
C ASP A 62 8.98 0.45 5.77
N VAL A 63 8.11 -0.50 6.08
CA VAL A 63 6.68 -0.33 5.75
C VAL A 63 6.02 0.75 6.60
N LEU A 64 6.43 0.92 7.86
CA LEU A 64 5.91 1.99 8.70
C LEU A 64 6.32 3.36 8.15
N GLU A 65 7.57 3.51 7.77
CA GLU A 65 8.07 4.75 7.18
C GLU A 65 7.36 5.06 5.86
N LEU A 66 7.20 4.06 4.99
CA LEU A 66 6.48 4.24 3.73
C LEU A 66 5.02 4.62 3.96
N SER A 67 4.37 3.99 4.93
CA SER A 67 2.98 4.33 5.27
C SER A 67 2.85 5.79 5.68
N GLU A 68 3.77 6.29 6.50
CA GLU A 68 3.77 7.69 6.91
C GLU A 68 4.02 8.64 5.73
N LEU A 69 5.04 8.36 4.93
CA LEU A 69 5.38 9.17 3.77
C LEU A 69 4.23 9.25 2.78
N LEU A 70 3.63 8.12 2.45
CA LEU A 70 2.55 8.08 1.47
C LEU A 70 1.27 8.70 2.01
N SER A 71 0.98 8.54 3.30
CA SER A 71 -0.17 9.19 3.91
C SER A 71 -0.07 10.72 3.83
N ALA A 72 1.12 11.25 4.09
CA ALA A 72 1.37 12.68 3.95
C ALA A 72 1.27 13.15 2.50
N LEU A 73 1.79 12.36 1.57
CA LEU A 73 1.78 12.67 0.15
C LEU A 73 0.36 12.71 -0.42
N VAL A 74 -0.45 11.73 -0.08
CA VAL A 74 -1.78 11.52 -0.66
C VAL A 74 -2.86 12.36 0.05
N GLY A 75 -2.67 12.60 1.34
CA GLY A 75 -3.64 13.35 2.13
C GLY A 75 -4.75 12.51 2.75
N THR A 76 -4.57 11.18 2.77
CA THR A 76 -5.42 10.25 3.49
C THR A 76 -4.55 9.11 3.99
N ARG A 77 -5.07 8.29 4.89
CA ARG A 77 -4.28 7.20 5.46
C ARG A 77 -3.96 6.15 4.40
N VAL A 78 -2.67 5.85 4.27
CA VAL A 78 -2.16 4.79 3.39
C VAL A 78 -1.46 3.76 4.27
N ASP A 79 -1.92 2.52 4.23
CA ASP A 79 -1.32 1.40 4.94
C ASP A 79 -0.49 0.57 3.95
N VAL A 80 0.81 0.52 4.18
CA VAL A 80 1.72 -0.29 3.36
C VAL A 80 2.05 -1.56 4.15
N VAL A 81 1.82 -2.70 3.53
CA VAL A 81 2.10 -4.01 4.16
C VAL A 81 2.79 -4.93 3.16
N THR A 82 3.48 -5.94 3.70
CA THR A 82 4.01 -7.04 2.88
C THR A 82 3.14 -8.27 3.12
N ALA A 83 3.11 -9.19 2.15
CA ALA A 83 2.28 -10.40 2.27
C ALA A 83 2.63 -11.20 3.53
N ARG A 84 3.92 -11.35 3.82
CA ARG A 84 4.33 -12.15 4.98
C ARG A 84 4.07 -11.49 6.33
N SER A 85 3.79 -10.19 6.37
CA SER A 85 3.43 -9.52 7.61
C SER A 85 1.97 -9.72 7.98
N LEU A 86 1.17 -10.24 7.06
CA LEU A 86 -0.26 -10.49 7.28
C LEU A 86 -0.47 -11.90 7.81
N ARG A 87 -1.50 -12.08 8.65
CA ARG A 87 -1.92 -13.42 9.07
C ARG A 87 -2.37 -14.19 7.84
N SER A 88 -2.26 -15.50 7.88
CA SER A 88 -2.51 -16.34 6.70
C SER A 88 -3.90 -16.16 6.10
N ASP A 89 -4.93 -16.03 6.94
CA ASP A 89 -6.30 -15.82 6.46
C ASP A 89 -6.46 -14.46 5.77
N VAL A 90 -5.89 -13.41 6.36
CA VAL A 90 -5.90 -12.06 5.79
C VAL A 90 -5.06 -12.01 4.53
N ARG A 91 -3.92 -12.69 4.53
CA ARG A 91 -3.02 -12.74 3.38
C ARG A 91 -3.71 -13.35 2.16
N GLU A 92 -4.41 -14.47 2.34
CA GLU A 92 -5.13 -15.11 1.25
C GLU A 92 -6.17 -14.18 0.64
N LEU A 93 -6.93 -13.50 1.49
CA LEU A 93 -7.95 -12.56 1.04
C LEU A 93 -7.31 -11.36 0.31
N ALA A 94 -6.25 -10.79 0.88
CA ALA A 94 -5.56 -9.66 0.27
C ALA A 94 -5.00 -10.01 -1.10
N LEU A 95 -4.36 -11.19 -1.22
CA LEU A 95 -3.81 -11.63 -2.50
C LEU A 95 -4.91 -11.89 -3.54
N ALA A 96 -6.06 -12.39 -3.11
CA ALA A 96 -7.19 -12.63 -4.01
C ALA A 96 -7.80 -11.32 -4.53
N GLU A 97 -7.82 -10.28 -3.70
CA GLU A 97 -8.39 -8.97 -4.06
C GLU A 97 -7.39 -8.05 -4.77
N ALA A 98 -6.10 -8.26 -4.57
CA ALA A 98 -5.07 -7.31 -4.98
C ALA A 98 -5.03 -7.12 -6.50
N VAL A 99 -4.96 -5.87 -6.90
CA VAL A 99 -4.83 -5.47 -8.31
C VAL A 99 -3.61 -4.57 -8.46
N PRO A 100 -2.95 -4.58 -9.63
CA PRO A 100 -1.79 -3.71 -9.83
C PRO A 100 -2.14 -2.24 -9.64
N LEU A 101 -1.22 -1.47 -9.05
CA LEU A 101 -1.35 -0.03 -8.95
C LEU A 101 -1.15 0.59 -10.36
#